data_f55a8ff222cbf8e30bf2df3caa0f88c2
#
_entry.id   f55a8ff222cbf8e30bf2df3caa0f88c2
#
_cell.length_a   1.000
_cell.length_b   1.000
_cell.length_c   1.000
_cell.angle_alpha   90.00
_cell.angle_beta   90.00
_cell.angle_gamma   90.00
#
_symmetry.space_group_name_H-M   'P 1'
#
loop_
_entity.id
_entity.type
_entity.pdbx_description
1 polymer ?
#
loop_
_entity_poly.entity_id
_entity_poly.type
_entity_poly.pdbx_seq_one_letter_code
_entity_poly.pdbx_strand_id
1 'polypeptide(L)'
;MKIKEVNTYLVRPRWCFVEIVTDEGLCGWGEAVIEGKASTVKACVEEMTEYLTDADPMHIEDIWNTLYRAGFYRGGPVIMSAISGIDQALWDIKGKYY
;
A
#
# COMPACT_ATOMS: atom_id res chain seq x y z
N MET A 1 0.45 -3.20 17.47
CA MET A 1 0.82 -3.73 16.13
C MET A 1 1.31 -2.60 15.25
N LYS A 2 2.40 -2.83 14.57
CA LYS A 2 3.03 -1.84 13.70
C LYS A 2 3.37 -2.47 12.36
N ILE A 3 3.35 -1.66 11.31
CA ILE A 3 3.81 -2.09 9.99
C ILE A 3 5.33 -2.21 10.04
N LYS A 4 5.82 -3.40 9.68
CA LYS A 4 7.26 -3.71 9.67
C LYS A 4 7.86 -3.56 8.28
N GLU A 5 7.16 -4.05 7.27
CA GLU A 5 7.64 -4.06 5.89
C GLU A 5 6.50 -3.83 4.92
N VAL A 6 6.83 -3.22 3.79
CA VAL A 6 5.93 -3.11 2.64
C VAL A 6 6.69 -3.69 1.45
N ASN A 7 6.17 -4.75 0.87
CA ASN A 7 6.78 -5.43 -0.25
C ASN A 7 5.92 -5.30 -1.49
N THR A 8 6.56 -5.21 -2.65
CA THR A 8 5.86 -5.12 -3.92
C THR A 8 6.33 -6.23 -4.84
N TYR A 9 5.40 -6.83 -5.56
CA TYR A 9 5.69 -7.93 -6.46
C TYR A 9 5.05 -7.67 -7.82
N LEU A 10 5.89 -7.64 -8.86
CA LEU A 10 5.41 -7.55 -10.24
C LEU A 10 5.19 -8.95 -10.77
N VAL A 11 3.96 -9.23 -11.21
CA VAL A 11 3.59 -10.53 -11.77
C VAL A 11 3.07 -10.32 -13.17
N ARG A 12 3.67 -11.01 -14.14
CA ARG A 12 3.25 -10.90 -15.54
C ARG A 12 1.83 -11.41 -15.73
N PRO A 13 1.07 -10.82 -16.65
CA PRO A 13 1.50 -9.81 -17.62
C PRO A 13 1.43 -8.36 -17.11
N ARG A 14 0.66 -8.06 -16.04
CA ARG A 14 0.40 -6.66 -15.68
C ARG A 14 0.08 -6.42 -14.21
N TRP A 15 0.30 -7.38 -13.33
CA TRP A 15 -0.09 -7.21 -11.92
C TRP A 15 1.04 -6.66 -11.07
N CYS A 16 0.66 -5.80 -10.12
CA CYS A 16 1.54 -5.34 -9.05
C CYS A 16 0.82 -5.63 -7.72
N PHE A 17 1.35 -6.57 -6.96
CA PHE A 17 0.79 -6.91 -5.65
C PHE A 17 1.56 -6.19 -4.56
N VAL A 18 0.83 -5.74 -3.55
CA VAL A 18 1.38 -5.08 -2.36
C VAL A 18 1.15 -5.98 -1.17
N GLU A 19 2.21 -6.28 -0.45
CA GLU A 19 2.13 -7.01 0.81
C GLU A 19 2.56 -6.11 1.95
N ILE A 20 1.72 -5.95 2.95
CA ILE A 20 2.08 -5.25 4.18
C ILE A 20 2.27 -6.28 5.28
N VAL A 21 3.46 -6.30 5.87
CA VAL A 21 3.83 -7.22 6.94
C VAL A 21 3.88 -6.46 8.25
N THR A 22 3.22 -6.99 9.28
CA THR A 22 3.22 -6.38 10.62
C THR A 22 4.24 -7.06 11.52
N ASP A 23 4.57 -6.40 12.60
CA ASP A 23 5.49 -6.93 13.62
C ASP A 23 4.89 -8.11 14.41
N GLU A 24 3.59 -8.34 14.30
CA GLU A 24 2.91 -9.48 14.94
C GLU A 24 2.69 -10.66 14.00
N GLY A 25 3.26 -10.61 12.80
CA GLY A 25 3.20 -11.71 11.86
C GLY A 25 1.97 -11.74 10.94
N LEU A 26 1.05 -10.79 11.08
CA LEU A 26 -0.06 -10.66 10.14
C LEU A 26 0.40 -9.99 8.87
N CYS A 27 -0.05 -10.50 7.74
CA CYS A 27 0.23 -9.92 6.43
C CYS A 27 -1.06 -9.59 5.72
N GLY A 28 -1.08 -8.48 5.01
CA GLY A 28 -2.21 -8.11 4.18
C GLY A 28 -1.78 -7.91 2.75
N TRP A 29 -2.65 -8.22 1.82
CA TRP A 29 -2.39 -8.13 0.38
C TRP A 29 -3.35 -7.20 -0.31
N GLY A 30 -2.83 -6.44 -1.25
CA GLY A 30 -3.63 -5.59 -2.14
C GLY A 30 -3.06 -5.62 -3.55
N GLU A 31 -3.80 -5.06 -4.48
CA GLU A 31 -3.39 -4.98 -5.88
C GLU A 31 -3.36 -3.51 -6.28
N ALA A 32 -2.18 -3.04 -6.70
CA ALA A 32 -1.96 -1.66 -7.12
C ALA A 32 -1.67 -1.66 -8.62
N VAL A 33 -2.70 -1.51 -9.44
CA VAL A 33 -2.56 -1.70 -10.88
C VAL A 33 -3.12 -0.55 -11.70
N ILE A 34 -2.30 -0.11 -12.66
CA ILE A 34 -2.76 0.60 -13.86
C ILE A 34 -2.20 -0.17 -15.03
N GLU A 35 -3.03 -0.56 -15.98
CA GLU A 35 -2.59 -1.29 -17.16
C GLU A 35 -1.46 -0.56 -17.86
N GLY A 36 -0.37 -1.28 -18.16
CA GLY A 36 0.79 -0.72 -18.82
C GLY A 36 1.69 0.12 -17.95
N LYS A 37 1.36 0.29 -16.66
CA LYS A 37 2.12 1.15 -15.72
C LYS A 37 2.44 0.46 -14.40
N ALA A 38 2.49 -0.86 -14.38
CA ALA A 38 2.73 -1.61 -13.13
C ALA A 38 4.04 -1.22 -12.46
N SER A 39 5.12 -1.05 -13.23
CA SER A 39 6.42 -0.64 -12.68
C SER A 39 6.37 0.76 -12.07
N THR A 40 5.61 1.67 -12.68
CA THR A 40 5.45 3.04 -12.16
C THR A 40 4.69 3.03 -10.85
N VAL A 41 3.61 2.26 -10.76
CA VAL A 41 2.82 2.13 -9.53
C VAL A 41 3.64 1.47 -8.44
N LYS A 42 4.44 0.43 -8.79
CA LYS A 42 5.35 -0.21 -7.84
C LYS A 42 6.30 0.80 -7.22
N ALA A 43 6.94 1.64 -8.04
CA ALA A 43 7.84 2.68 -7.54
C ALA A 43 7.11 3.66 -6.63
N CYS A 44 5.88 4.03 -6.98
CA CYS A 44 5.08 4.92 -6.15
C CYS A 44 4.78 4.30 -4.78
N VAL A 45 4.42 3.02 -4.72
CA VAL A 45 4.22 2.31 -3.45
C VAL A 45 5.49 2.31 -2.63
N GLU A 46 6.63 2.02 -3.26
CA GLU A 46 7.92 2.01 -2.57
C GLU A 46 8.26 3.38 -1.98
N GLU A 47 7.95 4.45 -2.69
CA GLU A 47 8.17 5.80 -2.19
C GLU A 47 7.28 6.13 -0.99
N MET A 48 6.13 5.50 -0.88
CA MET A 48 5.20 5.70 0.23
C MET A 48 5.60 4.94 1.49
N THR A 49 6.58 4.03 1.39
CA THR A 49 6.99 3.17 2.51
C THR A 49 7.42 3.98 3.75
N GLU A 50 8.05 5.14 3.55
CA GLU A 50 8.48 5.98 4.67
C GLU A 50 7.32 6.45 5.56
N TYR A 51 6.12 6.58 5.00
CA TYR A 51 4.94 6.97 5.77
C TYR A 51 4.25 5.78 6.43
N LEU A 52 4.57 4.58 6.00
CA LEU A 52 3.91 3.35 6.46
C LEU A 52 4.69 2.63 7.54
N THR A 53 6.02 2.64 7.48
CA THR A 53 6.85 1.94 8.46
C THR A 53 6.59 2.48 9.87
N ASP A 54 6.38 1.58 10.81
CA ASP A 54 6.04 1.87 12.21
C ASP A 54 4.63 2.45 12.43
N ALA A 55 3.83 2.62 11.39
CA ALA A 55 2.43 3.04 11.55
C ALA A 55 1.58 1.88 12.07
N ASP A 56 0.49 2.23 12.76
CA ASP A 56 -0.50 1.24 13.18
C ASP A 56 -1.41 0.93 11.99
N PRO A 57 -1.40 -0.31 11.47
CA PRO A 57 -2.19 -0.66 10.29
C PRO A 57 -3.70 -0.59 10.52
N MET A 58 -4.15 -0.48 11.77
CA MET A 58 -5.58 -0.36 12.07
C MET A 58 -6.11 1.05 11.85
N HIS A 59 -5.22 2.04 11.79
CA HIS A 59 -5.60 3.44 11.54
C HIS A 59 -5.68 3.71 10.03
N ILE A 60 -6.58 3.01 9.36
CA ILE A 60 -6.65 2.98 7.89
C ILE A 60 -6.95 4.36 7.30
N GLU A 61 -7.91 5.07 7.87
CA GLU A 61 -8.28 6.40 7.35
C GLU A 61 -7.16 7.43 7.53
N ASP A 62 -6.46 7.39 8.66
CA ASP A 62 -5.32 8.28 8.90
C ASP A 62 -4.21 8.01 7.91
N ILE A 63 -3.91 6.74 7.65
CA ILE A 63 -2.90 6.35 6.68
C ILE A 63 -3.32 6.83 5.28
N TRP A 64 -4.56 6.59 4.89
CA TRP A 64 -5.07 7.02 3.60
C TRP A 64 -4.92 8.54 3.42
N ASN A 65 -5.32 9.31 4.43
CA ASN A 65 -5.20 10.76 4.38
C ASN A 65 -3.75 11.23 4.29
N THR A 66 -2.86 10.59 5.05
CA THR A 66 -1.43 10.91 5.02
C THR A 66 -0.86 10.67 3.63
N LEU A 67 -1.14 9.52 3.03
CA LEU A 67 -0.65 9.18 1.70
C LEU A 67 -1.19 10.13 0.63
N TYR A 68 -2.46 10.50 0.73
CA TYR A 68 -3.07 11.40 -0.23
C TYR A 68 -2.45 12.80 -0.18
N ARG A 69 -2.10 13.28 1.01
CA ARG A 69 -1.62 14.64 1.24
C ARG A 69 -0.10 14.78 1.28
N ALA A 70 0.63 13.68 1.31
CA ALA A 70 2.08 13.70 1.52
C ALA A 70 2.86 14.34 0.39
N GLY A 71 2.38 14.22 -0.86
CA GLY A 71 3.08 14.75 -2.01
C GLY A 71 2.68 16.18 -2.35
N PHE A 72 3.51 16.82 -3.17
CA PHE A 72 3.19 18.14 -3.72
C PHE A 72 1.95 18.06 -4.63
N TYR A 73 1.89 17.02 -5.46
CA TYR A 73 0.72 16.75 -6.31
C TYR A 73 -0.16 15.70 -5.64
N ARG A 74 -1.46 15.99 -5.57
CA ARG A 74 -2.43 15.10 -4.93
C ARG A 74 -3.30 14.43 -5.97
N GLY A 75 -3.52 13.13 -5.78
CA GLY A 75 -4.36 12.35 -6.67
C GLY A 75 -3.68 11.97 -7.97
N GLY A 76 -4.49 11.71 -8.99
CA GLY A 76 -4.03 11.19 -10.26
C GLY A 76 -3.98 9.67 -10.28
N PRO A 77 -3.94 9.06 -11.49
CA PRO A 77 -4.12 7.61 -11.60
C PRO A 77 -3.02 6.80 -10.92
N VAL A 78 -1.75 7.22 -11.00
CA VAL A 78 -0.64 6.46 -10.40
C VAL A 78 -0.72 6.51 -8.88
N ILE A 79 -0.85 7.70 -8.31
CA ILE A 79 -0.90 7.88 -6.84
C ILE A 79 -2.14 7.20 -6.26
N MET A 80 -3.30 7.37 -6.88
CA MET A 80 -4.53 6.76 -6.37
C MET A 80 -4.52 5.24 -6.48
N SER A 81 -3.90 4.68 -7.51
CA SER A 81 -3.76 3.22 -7.62
C SER A 81 -2.82 2.67 -6.58
N ALA A 82 -1.73 3.37 -6.27
CA ALA A 82 -0.81 2.98 -5.20
C ALA A 82 -1.53 3.01 -3.85
N ILE A 83 -2.25 4.08 -3.56
CA ILE A 83 -3.02 4.21 -2.32
C ILE A 83 -4.08 3.11 -2.22
N SER A 84 -4.77 2.82 -3.33
CA SER A 84 -5.78 1.76 -3.36
C SER A 84 -5.20 0.40 -3.00
N GLY A 85 -4.04 0.06 -3.56
CA GLY A 85 -3.38 -1.21 -3.25
C GLY A 85 -3.00 -1.30 -1.77
N ILE A 86 -2.45 -0.23 -1.22
CA ILE A 86 -2.10 -0.16 0.20
C ILE A 86 -3.37 -0.26 1.06
N ASP A 87 -4.41 0.45 0.70
CA ASP A 87 -5.68 0.45 1.43
C ASP A 87 -6.28 -0.96 1.47
N GLN A 88 -6.28 -1.67 0.34
CA GLN A 88 -6.75 -3.06 0.29
C GLN A 88 -5.95 -3.94 1.24
N ALA A 89 -4.63 -3.79 1.26
CA ALA A 89 -3.77 -4.58 2.15
C ALA A 89 -4.09 -4.29 3.63
N LEU A 90 -4.35 -3.03 3.97
CA LEU A 90 -4.73 -2.66 5.33
C LEU A 90 -6.07 -3.26 5.74
N TRP A 91 -7.05 -3.24 4.86
CA TRP A 91 -8.35 -3.86 5.13
C TRP A 91 -8.22 -5.39 5.26
N ASP A 92 -7.33 -6.00 4.47
CA ASP A 92 -7.05 -7.43 4.59
C ASP A 92 -6.47 -7.77 5.96
N ILE A 93 -5.53 -6.94 6.46
CA ILE A 93 -4.99 -7.10 7.82
C ILE A 93 -6.10 -7.00 8.85
N LYS A 94 -6.96 -5.99 8.73
CA LYS A 94 -8.04 -5.78 9.68
C LYS A 94 -8.99 -6.98 9.71
N GLY A 95 -9.33 -7.51 8.53
CA GLY A 95 -10.17 -8.70 8.43
C GLY A 95 -9.54 -9.91 9.09
N LYS A 96 -8.24 -10.10 8.90
CA LYS A 96 -7.50 -11.22 9.51
C LYS A 96 -7.35 -11.07 11.01
N TYR A 97 -7.23 -9.84 11.49
CA TYR A 97 -7.11 -9.57 12.93
C TYR A 97 -8.40 -9.94 13.67
N TYR A 98 -9.54 -9.66 13.08
CA TYR A 98 -10.84 -10.03 13.62
C TYR A 98 -11.31 -11.37 13.03
#